data_eda91d8a11db3dd5fcc11c95219a15bf
#
_entry.id   eda91d8a11db3dd5fcc11c95219a15bf
#
_cell.length_a   1.000
_cell.length_b   1.000
_cell.length_c   1.000
_cell.angle_alpha   90.00
_cell.angle_beta   90.00
_cell.angle_gamma   90.00
#
_symmetry.space_group_name_H-M   'P 1'
#
loop_
_entity.id
_entity.type
_entity.pdbx_description
1 polymer ?
#
loop_
_entity_poly.entity_id
_entity_poly.type
_entity_poly.pdbx_seq_one_letter_code
_entity_poly.pdbx_strand_id
1 'polypeptide(L)'
;LGTAAAEGWPAVFCRCKYCLEAQRLGGKNIRTRSQAIVNDDLLIDLPPDTYLHKLAHGLDLSRVRYLLLTHRHMDHFYPQELTVRGSCYSLDMVSPDLDIYCAAETYAFFKQCTDWEIDRESLDHLHFHILKAFEPVQAGPYTITPLPATHMSPGHEPFVYHIEDADGTSIFYLHDSGYYAPAVWDYFKAQKKSADLISFDTTCGEEDTHLRGTLMGFPVEGD
;
A
#
# COMPACT_ATOMS: atom_id res chain seq x y z
N LEU A 1 10.09 1.69 1.08
CA LEU A 1 10.50 0.55 1.88
C LEU A 1 10.59 -0.72 1.03
N GLY A 2 9.51 -1.12 0.38
CA GLY A 2 9.45 -2.22 -0.57
C GLY A 2 8.87 -1.79 -1.90
N THR A 3 9.19 -2.53 -2.99
CA THR A 3 8.81 -2.15 -4.37
C THR A 3 8.48 -3.36 -5.26
N ALA A 4 8.36 -4.57 -4.69
CA ALA A 4 7.98 -5.74 -5.45
C ALA A 4 6.45 -5.93 -5.45
N ALA A 5 5.96 -6.72 -6.41
CA ALA A 5 4.60 -7.23 -6.45
C ALA A 5 4.40 -8.40 -5.46
N ALA A 6 3.24 -9.02 -5.50
CA ALA A 6 2.78 -10.04 -4.53
C ALA A 6 3.77 -11.19 -4.28
N GLU A 7 4.47 -11.63 -5.32
CA GLU A 7 5.44 -12.73 -5.22
C GLU A 7 6.76 -12.35 -4.57
N GLY A 8 7.06 -11.04 -4.44
CA GLY A 8 8.39 -10.56 -4.05
C GLY A 8 9.41 -10.72 -5.18
N TRP A 9 10.65 -10.26 -4.96
CA TRP A 9 11.76 -10.51 -5.88
C TRP A 9 13.04 -10.85 -5.13
N PRO A 10 13.67 -12.03 -5.35
CA PRO A 10 13.20 -13.13 -6.20
C PRO A 10 11.87 -13.71 -5.70
N ALA A 11 11.05 -14.19 -6.64
CA ALA A 11 9.69 -14.66 -6.31
C ALA A 11 9.72 -15.92 -5.46
N VAL A 12 8.88 -15.96 -4.42
CA VAL A 12 8.93 -16.91 -3.29
C VAL A 12 8.92 -18.39 -3.71
N PHE A 13 8.24 -18.74 -4.80
CA PHE A 13 8.18 -20.13 -5.30
C PHE A 13 8.91 -20.34 -6.63
N CYS A 14 9.63 -19.31 -7.15
CA CYS A 14 10.21 -19.35 -8.48
C CYS A 14 11.66 -19.85 -8.45
N ARG A 15 12.00 -20.72 -9.40
CA ARG A 15 13.36 -21.24 -9.62
C ARG A 15 13.90 -20.91 -11.01
N CYS A 16 13.35 -19.90 -11.69
CA CYS A 16 13.92 -19.46 -12.96
C CYS A 16 15.33 -18.90 -12.78
N LYS A 17 16.09 -18.84 -13.89
CA LYS A 17 17.48 -18.37 -13.86
C LYS A 17 17.63 -16.97 -13.24
N TYR A 18 16.65 -16.09 -13.43
CA TYR A 18 16.67 -14.72 -12.92
C TYR A 18 16.45 -14.67 -11.40
N CYS A 19 15.49 -15.42 -10.89
CA CYS A 19 15.26 -15.50 -9.43
C CYS A 19 16.44 -16.14 -8.70
N LEU A 20 17.03 -17.20 -9.25
CA LEU A 20 18.22 -17.83 -8.67
C LEU A 20 19.41 -16.88 -8.68
N GLU A 21 19.60 -16.13 -9.76
CA GLU A 21 20.70 -15.17 -9.86
C GLU A 21 20.46 -13.96 -8.93
N ALA A 22 19.26 -13.44 -8.83
CA ALA A 22 18.91 -12.37 -7.90
C ALA A 22 19.19 -12.79 -6.45
N GLN A 23 18.81 -14.02 -6.08
CA GLN A 23 19.10 -14.59 -4.74
C GLN A 23 20.60 -14.71 -4.49
N ARG A 24 21.37 -15.16 -5.49
CA ARG A 24 22.84 -15.30 -5.38
C ARG A 24 23.53 -13.94 -5.21
N LEU A 25 23.09 -12.92 -5.95
CA LEU A 25 23.66 -11.58 -5.91
C LEU A 25 23.30 -10.81 -4.64
N GLY A 26 22.06 -10.97 -4.14
CA GLY A 26 21.61 -10.26 -2.95
C GLY A 26 21.55 -8.73 -3.11
N GLY A 27 21.56 -8.02 -2.00
CA GLY A 27 21.56 -6.53 -2.00
C GLY A 27 20.37 -5.95 -2.75
N LYS A 28 20.61 -4.99 -3.68
CA LYS A 28 19.54 -4.35 -4.45
C LYS A 28 18.76 -5.31 -5.38
N ASN A 29 19.23 -6.54 -5.58
CA ASN A 29 18.50 -7.55 -6.33
C ASN A 29 17.40 -8.24 -5.49
N ILE A 30 17.29 -7.92 -4.22
CA ILE A 30 16.21 -8.38 -3.36
C ILE A 30 15.20 -7.24 -3.23
N ARG A 31 13.93 -7.50 -3.56
CA ARG A 31 12.84 -6.56 -3.45
C ARG A 31 11.72 -7.18 -2.63
N THR A 32 11.33 -6.50 -1.58
CA THR A 32 10.18 -6.81 -0.72
C THR A 32 8.92 -6.17 -1.27
N ARG A 33 7.76 -6.60 -0.81
CA ARG A 33 6.44 -6.12 -1.25
C ARG A 33 6.25 -4.64 -0.95
N SER A 34 5.39 -4.00 -1.73
CA SER A 34 5.19 -2.54 -1.74
C SER A 34 4.81 -1.99 -0.36
N GLN A 35 5.55 -1.00 0.11
CA GLN A 35 5.25 -0.21 1.30
C GLN A 35 6.01 1.11 1.26
N ALA A 36 5.43 2.20 1.75
CA ALA A 36 6.11 3.47 1.94
C ALA A 36 5.79 4.08 3.30
N ILE A 37 6.67 4.97 3.77
CA ILE A 37 6.44 5.79 4.95
C ILE A 37 6.75 7.26 4.62
N VAL A 38 5.91 8.16 5.09
CA VAL A 38 6.05 9.62 4.93
C VAL A 38 6.20 10.23 6.33
N ASN A 39 7.22 11.06 6.51
CA ASN A 39 7.48 11.82 7.75
C ASN A 39 7.48 10.97 9.06
N ASP A 40 7.80 9.68 8.97
CA ASP A 40 7.86 8.72 10.08
C ASP A 40 6.52 8.40 10.79
N ASP A 41 5.40 9.02 10.39
CA ASP A 41 4.10 8.84 11.05
C ASP A 41 2.94 8.42 10.12
N LEU A 42 3.09 8.57 8.80
CA LEU A 42 2.12 8.12 7.81
C LEU A 42 2.68 6.91 7.04
N LEU A 43 2.10 5.74 7.26
CA LEU A 43 2.46 4.50 6.58
C LEU A 43 1.49 4.25 5.42
N ILE A 44 1.99 3.82 4.28
CA ILE A 44 1.19 3.42 3.12
C ILE A 44 1.38 1.93 2.91
N ASP A 45 0.29 1.19 3.02
CA ASP A 45 0.19 -0.25 3.03
C ASP A 45 0.88 -0.96 4.21
N LEU A 46 0.46 -2.20 4.47
CA LEU A 46 0.94 -3.03 5.58
C LEU A 46 1.15 -4.47 5.09
N PRO A 47 2.17 -4.72 4.24
CA PRO A 47 2.46 -6.04 3.70
C PRO A 47 3.05 -6.98 4.77
N PRO A 48 3.11 -8.31 4.51
CA PRO A 48 3.78 -9.26 5.40
C PRO A 48 5.25 -8.94 5.66
N ASP A 49 5.88 -8.16 4.76
CA ASP A 49 7.28 -7.74 4.87
C ASP A 49 7.50 -6.57 5.84
N THR A 50 6.46 -6.05 6.47
CA THR A 50 6.55 -4.88 7.38
C THR A 50 7.57 -5.08 8.50
N TYR A 51 7.61 -6.27 9.10
CA TYR A 51 8.62 -6.59 10.11
C TYR A 51 10.05 -6.55 9.55
N LEU A 52 10.24 -7.07 8.33
CA LEU A 52 11.54 -7.00 7.65
C LEU A 52 11.92 -5.55 7.34
N HIS A 53 10.98 -4.72 6.88
CA HIS A 53 11.21 -3.29 6.64
C HIS A 53 11.62 -2.55 7.91
N LYS A 54 10.93 -2.84 9.03
CA LYS A 54 11.30 -2.29 10.35
C LYS A 54 12.77 -2.56 10.68
N LEU A 55 13.21 -3.79 10.53
CA LEU A 55 14.59 -4.18 10.85
C LEU A 55 15.61 -3.61 9.86
N ALA A 56 15.33 -3.70 8.55
CA ALA A 56 16.25 -3.29 7.50
C ALA A 56 16.50 -1.77 7.46
N HIS A 57 15.50 -0.97 7.84
CA HIS A 57 15.56 0.48 7.79
C HIS A 57 15.62 1.14 9.18
N GLY A 58 15.63 0.37 10.27
CA GLY A 58 15.66 0.90 11.63
C GLY A 58 14.42 1.71 12.01
N LEU A 59 13.24 1.34 11.50
CA LEU A 59 12.02 2.12 11.69
C LEU A 59 11.47 1.95 13.12
N ASP A 60 10.99 3.06 13.68
CA ASP A 60 10.16 3.06 14.89
C ASP A 60 8.67 3.11 14.52
N LEU A 61 8.08 1.94 14.23
CA LEU A 61 6.68 1.84 13.86
C LEU A 61 5.71 2.17 15.00
N SER A 62 6.19 2.34 16.24
CA SER A 62 5.37 2.83 17.35
C SER A 62 4.95 4.30 17.19
N ARG A 63 5.61 5.05 16.28
CA ARG A 63 5.31 6.44 15.93
C ARG A 63 4.22 6.59 14.90
N VAL A 64 3.92 5.53 14.15
CA VAL A 64 2.91 5.57 13.09
C VAL A 64 1.54 5.87 13.66
N ARG A 65 0.95 6.97 13.19
CA ARG A 65 -0.37 7.48 13.58
C ARG A 65 -1.42 7.30 12.50
N TYR A 66 -0.99 7.23 11.25
CA TYR A 66 -1.86 7.16 10.08
C TYR A 66 -1.43 6.01 9.19
N LEU A 67 -2.39 5.17 8.80
CA LEU A 67 -2.20 4.07 7.85
C LEU A 67 -3.14 4.25 6.67
N LEU A 68 -2.59 4.41 5.47
CA LEU A 68 -3.35 4.37 4.22
C LEU A 68 -3.25 2.97 3.64
N LEU A 69 -4.39 2.37 3.32
CA LEU A 69 -4.43 1.08 2.62
C LEU A 69 -4.94 1.28 1.21
N THR A 70 -4.12 0.94 0.23
CA THR A 70 -4.49 1.05 -1.19
C THR A 70 -5.59 0.07 -1.55
N HIS A 71 -5.45 -1.19 -1.14
CA HIS A 71 -6.44 -2.25 -1.36
C HIS A 71 -6.13 -3.48 -0.48
N ARG A 72 -6.97 -4.52 -0.60
CA ARG A 72 -6.95 -5.68 0.30
C ARG A 72 -6.08 -6.87 -0.15
N HIS A 73 -5.30 -6.79 -1.24
CA HIS A 73 -4.40 -7.89 -1.59
C HIS A 73 -3.35 -8.09 -0.50
N MET A 74 -2.93 -9.35 -0.32
CA MET A 74 -2.06 -9.75 0.79
C MET A 74 -0.68 -9.09 0.77
N ASP A 75 -0.23 -8.63 -0.35
CA ASP A 75 1.04 -7.93 -0.53
C ASP A 75 0.96 -6.44 -0.21
N HIS A 76 -0.25 -5.91 -0.01
CA HIS A 76 -0.52 -4.55 0.46
C HIS A 76 -1.15 -4.52 1.84
N PHE A 77 -1.92 -5.55 2.20
CA PHE A 77 -2.55 -5.60 3.50
C PHE A 77 -2.50 -6.99 4.13
N TYR A 78 -1.70 -7.12 5.17
CA TYR A 78 -1.64 -8.28 6.06
C TYR A 78 -2.25 -7.92 7.42
N PRO A 79 -3.58 -8.08 7.58
CA PRO A 79 -4.32 -7.58 8.76
C PRO A 79 -3.84 -8.13 10.09
N GLN A 80 -3.26 -9.33 10.10
CA GLN A 80 -2.80 -10.00 11.31
C GLN A 80 -1.69 -9.23 12.04
N GLU A 81 -0.89 -8.40 11.35
CA GLU A 81 0.07 -7.52 12.03
C GLU A 81 -0.60 -6.54 13.00
N LEU A 82 -1.86 -6.16 12.76
CA LEU A 82 -2.59 -5.26 13.65
C LEU A 82 -3.04 -5.94 14.95
N THR A 83 -3.12 -7.26 14.98
CA THR A 83 -3.51 -8.01 16.21
C THR A 83 -2.44 -7.96 17.30
N VAL A 84 -1.22 -7.62 16.93
CA VAL A 84 -0.08 -7.47 17.88
C VAL A 84 0.27 -6.00 18.15
N ARG A 85 -0.56 -5.04 17.66
CA ARG A 85 -0.39 -3.62 17.93
C ARG A 85 -1.17 -3.23 19.19
N GLY A 86 -0.59 -3.40 20.34
CA GLY A 86 -1.18 -3.09 21.63
C GLY A 86 -1.07 -4.27 22.59
N SER A 87 -1.81 -4.20 23.72
CA SER A 87 -1.82 -5.23 24.74
C SER A 87 -0.40 -5.62 25.19
N CYS A 88 -0.19 -6.86 25.55
CA CYS A 88 1.12 -7.36 26.01
C CYS A 88 2.18 -7.48 24.90
N TYR A 89 1.84 -7.27 23.63
CA TYR A 89 2.76 -7.39 22.49
C TYR A 89 3.49 -6.09 22.15
N SER A 90 2.90 -4.94 22.47
CA SER A 90 3.43 -3.62 22.11
C SER A 90 3.38 -2.67 23.28
N LEU A 91 4.44 -2.67 24.09
CA LEU A 91 4.57 -1.82 25.26
C LEU A 91 5.22 -0.47 24.89
N ASP A 92 4.88 0.58 25.67
CA ASP A 92 5.48 1.91 25.57
C ASP A 92 5.43 2.53 24.16
N MET A 93 4.35 2.28 23.41
CA MET A 93 4.17 2.90 22.09
C MET A 93 4.12 4.42 22.17
N VAL A 94 4.83 5.11 21.27
CA VAL A 94 4.80 6.57 21.16
C VAL A 94 3.40 7.04 20.75
N SER A 95 2.74 6.33 19.86
CA SER A 95 1.37 6.58 19.41
C SER A 95 0.55 5.29 19.52
N PRO A 96 -0.20 5.09 20.59
CA PRO A 96 -1.04 3.88 20.72
C PRO A 96 -2.18 3.87 19.70
N ASP A 97 -2.83 5.01 19.48
CA ASP A 97 -3.91 5.13 18.50
C ASP A 97 -3.40 5.13 17.07
N LEU A 98 -4.12 4.44 16.18
CA LEU A 98 -3.84 4.35 14.76
C LEU A 98 -5.11 4.66 13.96
N ASP A 99 -5.08 5.76 13.20
CA ASP A 99 -6.12 6.09 12.23
C ASP A 99 -5.86 5.37 10.90
N ILE A 100 -6.80 4.53 10.47
CA ILE A 100 -6.66 3.68 9.28
C ILE A 100 -7.66 4.13 8.22
N TYR A 101 -7.15 4.53 7.07
CA TYR A 101 -7.91 5.05 5.95
C TYR A 101 -7.96 4.02 4.82
N CYS A 102 -9.15 3.55 4.47
CA CYS A 102 -9.29 2.46 3.48
C CYS A 102 -10.69 2.43 2.84
N ALA A 103 -10.85 1.62 1.78
CA ALA A 103 -12.15 1.29 1.23
C ALA A 103 -12.99 0.44 2.21
N ALA A 104 -14.32 0.49 2.09
CA ALA A 104 -15.24 -0.28 2.95
C ALA A 104 -14.97 -1.80 2.88
N GLU A 105 -14.62 -2.31 1.71
CA GLU A 105 -14.29 -3.73 1.53
C GLU A 105 -12.98 -4.13 2.22
N THR A 106 -12.00 -3.22 2.28
CA THR A 106 -10.73 -3.46 3.00
C THR A 106 -10.97 -3.54 4.50
N TYR A 107 -11.85 -2.70 5.05
CA TYR A 107 -12.29 -2.82 6.44
C TYR A 107 -13.05 -4.13 6.70
N ALA A 108 -13.95 -4.54 5.79
CA ALA A 108 -14.65 -5.82 5.91
C ALA A 108 -13.67 -7.01 5.90
N PHE A 109 -12.64 -6.94 5.06
CA PHE A 109 -11.56 -7.94 5.02
C PHE A 109 -10.76 -7.97 6.33
N PHE A 110 -10.40 -6.81 6.90
CA PHE A 110 -9.77 -6.75 8.23
C PHE A 110 -10.58 -7.54 9.25
N LYS A 111 -11.87 -7.25 9.40
CA LYS A 111 -12.73 -7.96 10.35
C LYS A 111 -12.76 -9.46 10.09
N GLN A 112 -12.94 -9.87 8.84
CA GLN A 112 -12.96 -11.29 8.46
C GLN A 112 -11.69 -12.03 8.88
N CYS A 113 -10.52 -11.36 8.80
CA CYS A 113 -9.23 -11.97 9.11
C CYS A 113 -8.89 -11.96 10.60
N THR A 114 -9.44 -11.02 11.39
CA THR A 114 -8.96 -10.73 12.74
C THR A 114 -9.98 -10.91 13.85
N ASP A 115 -11.28 -10.99 13.56
CA ASP A 115 -12.37 -11.04 14.57
C ASP A 115 -12.20 -12.15 15.63
N TRP A 116 -11.53 -13.23 15.29
CA TRP A 116 -11.29 -14.37 16.18
C TRP A 116 -9.96 -14.29 16.95
N GLU A 117 -9.10 -13.35 16.64
CA GLU A 117 -7.71 -13.28 17.11
C GLU A 117 -7.38 -11.98 17.84
N ILE A 118 -7.93 -10.85 17.39
CA ILE A 118 -7.62 -9.54 17.96
C ILE A 118 -8.28 -9.38 19.34
N ASP A 119 -7.50 -8.94 20.32
CA ASP A 119 -8.05 -8.57 21.62
C ASP A 119 -8.74 -7.19 21.58
N ARG A 120 -9.59 -6.95 22.59
CA ARG A 120 -10.37 -5.72 22.64
C ARG A 120 -9.51 -4.48 22.88
N GLU A 121 -8.47 -4.60 23.67
CA GLU A 121 -7.56 -3.47 23.96
C GLU A 121 -6.86 -3.01 22.69
N SER A 122 -6.33 -3.94 21.90
CA SER A 122 -5.74 -3.62 20.60
C SER A 122 -6.76 -3.01 19.63
N LEU A 123 -7.98 -3.56 19.59
CA LEU A 123 -9.06 -3.07 18.71
C LEU A 123 -9.51 -1.65 19.06
N ASP A 124 -9.59 -1.32 20.35
CA ASP A 124 -10.04 -0.01 20.82
C ASP A 124 -9.10 1.14 20.39
N HIS A 125 -7.87 0.82 20.00
CA HIS A 125 -6.88 1.76 19.46
C HIS A 125 -6.83 1.84 17.92
N LEU A 126 -7.67 1.08 17.21
CA LEU A 126 -7.71 1.09 15.74
C LEU A 126 -8.95 1.84 15.24
N HIS A 127 -8.76 2.98 14.61
CA HIS A 127 -9.84 3.88 14.17
C HIS A 127 -9.94 3.86 12.64
N PHE A 128 -10.97 3.18 12.11
CA PHE A 128 -11.17 3.04 10.68
C PHE A 128 -11.99 4.18 10.08
N HIS A 129 -11.45 4.82 9.04
CA HIS A 129 -12.07 5.88 8.24
C HIS A 129 -12.32 5.36 6.83
N ILE A 130 -13.60 5.26 6.47
CA ILE A 130 -13.97 4.73 5.15
C ILE A 130 -13.88 5.84 4.11
N LEU A 131 -13.00 5.63 3.14
CA LEU A 131 -12.73 6.55 2.05
C LEU A 131 -13.75 6.41 0.93
N LYS A 132 -13.93 7.52 0.19
CA LYS A 132 -14.67 7.57 -1.07
C LYS A 132 -13.83 8.25 -2.14
N ALA A 133 -13.88 7.71 -3.34
CA ALA A 133 -13.13 8.25 -4.47
C ALA A 133 -13.36 9.75 -4.67
N PHE A 134 -12.28 10.50 -4.86
CA PHE A 134 -12.23 11.96 -5.07
C PHE A 134 -12.69 12.83 -3.89
N GLU A 135 -13.07 12.25 -2.74
CA GLU A 135 -13.41 13.00 -1.54
C GLU A 135 -12.16 13.16 -0.65
N PRO A 136 -11.56 14.35 -0.55
CA PRO A 136 -10.39 14.56 0.28
C PRO A 136 -10.74 14.42 1.77
N VAL A 137 -9.85 13.80 2.53
CA VAL A 137 -9.94 13.64 3.98
C VAL A 137 -8.71 14.22 4.68
N GLN A 138 -8.87 14.66 5.91
CA GLN A 138 -7.77 15.14 6.74
C GLN A 138 -7.25 14.02 7.63
N ALA A 139 -5.95 13.73 7.54
CA ALA A 139 -5.24 12.80 8.42
C ALA A 139 -4.09 13.56 9.12
N GLY A 140 -4.38 14.17 10.26
CA GLY A 140 -3.43 15.05 10.96
C GLY A 140 -2.97 16.20 10.07
N PRO A 141 -1.66 16.32 9.75
CA PRO A 141 -1.15 17.37 8.88
C PRO A 141 -1.42 17.11 7.39
N TYR A 142 -1.86 15.90 7.02
CA TYR A 142 -2.00 15.48 5.63
C TYR A 142 -3.41 15.66 5.11
N THR A 143 -3.56 16.21 3.91
CA THR A 143 -4.78 16.14 3.11
C THR A 143 -4.62 14.99 2.13
N ILE A 144 -5.50 13.98 2.20
CA ILE A 144 -5.42 12.76 1.40
C ILE A 144 -6.62 12.70 0.47
N THR A 145 -6.37 12.63 -0.84
CA THR A 145 -7.42 12.40 -1.84
C THR A 145 -7.26 11.00 -2.42
N PRO A 146 -8.18 10.07 -2.14
CA PRO A 146 -8.19 8.76 -2.77
C PRO A 146 -8.68 8.87 -4.22
N LEU A 147 -7.93 8.26 -5.14
CA LEU A 147 -8.25 8.20 -6.56
C LEU A 147 -8.46 6.74 -6.96
N PRO A 148 -9.47 6.41 -7.78
CA PRO A 148 -9.69 5.04 -8.20
C PRO A 148 -8.51 4.47 -8.97
N ALA A 149 -8.05 3.29 -8.57
CA ALA A 149 -7.07 2.51 -9.31
C ALA A 149 -7.76 1.52 -10.25
N THR A 150 -7.11 1.19 -11.36
CA THR A 150 -7.53 0.12 -12.28
C THR A 150 -6.73 -1.13 -11.97
N HIS A 151 -7.19 -1.92 -11.00
CA HIS A 151 -6.43 -3.09 -10.53
C HIS A 151 -7.38 -4.20 -10.15
N MET A 152 -8.15 -4.35 -9.34
CA MET A 152 -8.97 -5.49 -8.92
C MET A 152 -10.12 -5.79 -9.90
N SER A 153 -10.79 -6.93 -9.73
CA SER A 153 -11.99 -7.28 -10.47
C SER A 153 -13.10 -6.23 -10.30
N PRO A 154 -14.03 -6.08 -11.26
CA PRO A 154 -15.16 -5.16 -11.13
C PRO A 154 -15.93 -5.35 -9.82
N GLY A 155 -16.31 -4.25 -9.17
CA GLY A 155 -17.00 -4.24 -7.87
C GLY A 155 -16.09 -4.09 -6.65
N HIS A 156 -14.78 -3.95 -6.87
CA HIS A 156 -13.81 -3.60 -5.85
C HIS A 156 -13.37 -2.13 -5.97
N GLU A 157 -12.89 -1.55 -4.89
CA GLU A 157 -12.52 -0.13 -4.79
C GLU A 157 -11.04 0.03 -4.36
N PRO A 158 -10.08 -0.35 -5.23
CA PRO A 158 -8.67 -0.05 -4.96
C PRO A 158 -8.40 1.44 -5.16
N PHE A 159 -7.51 1.99 -4.33
CA PHE A 159 -7.11 3.40 -4.40
C PHE A 159 -5.62 3.57 -4.68
N VAL A 160 -5.32 4.62 -5.41
CA VAL A 160 -4.05 5.35 -5.38
C VAL A 160 -4.27 6.69 -4.69
N TYR A 161 -3.22 7.37 -4.27
CA TYR A 161 -3.37 8.53 -3.40
C TYR A 161 -2.67 9.79 -3.93
N HIS A 162 -3.37 10.92 -3.84
CA HIS A 162 -2.75 12.24 -3.79
C HIS A 162 -2.67 12.67 -2.32
N ILE A 163 -1.46 12.93 -1.84
CA ILE A 163 -1.18 13.29 -0.45
C ILE A 163 -0.51 14.66 -0.44
N GLU A 164 -1.06 15.61 0.29
CA GLU A 164 -0.49 16.93 0.50
C GLU A 164 -0.20 17.14 1.99
N ASP A 165 1.01 17.58 2.32
CA ASP A 165 1.40 17.96 3.68
C ASP A 165 0.97 19.41 3.98
N ALA A 166 0.98 19.80 5.24
CA ALA A 166 0.61 21.13 5.72
C ALA A 166 1.43 22.27 5.12
N ASP A 167 2.67 22.02 4.67
CA ASP A 167 3.53 22.99 4.01
C ASP A 167 3.26 23.09 2.48
N GLY A 168 2.34 22.28 1.95
CA GLY A 168 1.97 22.20 0.54
C GLY A 168 2.89 21.32 -0.29
N THR A 169 3.78 20.52 0.32
CA THR A 169 4.50 19.45 -0.38
C THR A 169 3.53 18.33 -0.73
N SER A 170 3.58 17.83 -1.96
CA SER A 170 2.61 16.85 -2.46
C SER A 170 3.25 15.65 -3.13
N ILE A 171 2.60 14.49 -2.93
CA ILE A 171 3.02 13.21 -3.48
C ILE A 171 1.84 12.56 -4.21
N PHE A 172 2.04 12.11 -5.44
CA PHE A 172 1.19 11.10 -6.06
C PHE A 172 1.79 9.71 -5.81
N TYR A 173 1.11 8.91 -5.00
CA TYR A 173 1.44 7.50 -4.77
C TYR A 173 0.56 6.64 -5.65
N LEU A 174 1.12 6.15 -6.76
CA LEU A 174 0.40 5.58 -7.90
C LEU A 174 0.82 4.11 -8.14
N HIS A 175 0.85 3.32 -7.09
CA HIS A 175 1.24 1.92 -7.14
C HIS A 175 0.04 1.00 -7.39
N ASP A 176 0.34 -0.11 -8.06
CA ASP A 176 -0.56 -1.21 -8.32
C ASP A 176 -1.84 -0.78 -9.06
N SER A 177 -1.64 -0.07 -10.15
CA SER A 177 -2.71 0.35 -11.04
C SER A 177 -2.31 0.19 -12.49
N GLY A 178 -3.24 -0.35 -13.29
CA GLY A 178 -3.17 -0.26 -14.74
C GLY A 178 -3.46 1.15 -15.25
N TYR A 179 -3.97 1.25 -16.47
CA TYR A 179 -4.29 2.55 -17.07
C TYR A 179 -5.44 3.25 -16.33
N TYR A 180 -5.23 4.51 -15.95
CA TYR A 180 -6.20 5.27 -15.16
C TYR A 180 -7.43 5.67 -15.98
N ALA A 181 -8.60 5.60 -15.33
CA ALA A 181 -9.86 6.06 -15.91
C ALA A 181 -9.80 7.57 -16.25
N PRO A 182 -10.60 8.05 -17.24
CA PRO A 182 -10.61 9.44 -17.65
C PRO A 182 -10.79 10.44 -16.50
N ALA A 183 -11.64 10.14 -15.52
CA ALA A 183 -11.86 11.01 -14.36
C ALA A 183 -10.60 11.23 -13.51
N VAL A 184 -9.71 10.24 -13.41
CA VAL A 184 -8.43 10.37 -12.70
C VAL A 184 -7.47 11.25 -13.50
N TRP A 185 -7.44 11.11 -14.83
CA TRP A 185 -6.68 12.01 -15.70
C TRP A 185 -7.17 13.46 -15.63
N ASP A 186 -8.48 13.66 -15.56
CA ASP A 186 -9.07 14.99 -15.41
C ASP A 186 -8.71 15.58 -14.04
N TYR A 187 -8.69 14.76 -12.99
CA TYR A 187 -8.19 15.18 -11.67
C TYR A 187 -6.73 15.64 -11.75
N PHE A 188 -5.83 14.87 -12.37
CA PHE A 188 -4.41 15.26 -12.52
C PHE A 188 -4.26 16.58 -13.28
N LYS A 189 -5.00 16.77 -14.38
CA LYS A 189 -4.97 18.01 -15.18
C LYS A 189 -5.52 19.22 -14.43
N ALA A 190 -6.45 19.01 -13.50
CA ALA A 190 -7.04 20.07 -12.70
C ALA A 190 -6.11 20.60 -11.60
N GLN A 191 -5.05 19.86 -11.28
CA GLN A 191 -4.08 20.31 -10.27
C GLN A 191 -3.34 21.55 -10.74
N LYS A 192 -3.40 22.62 -9.94
CA LYS A 192 -2.75 23.91 -10.25
C LYS A 192 -1.23 23.86 -10.10
N LYS A 193 -0.73 22.94 -9.29
CA LYS A 193 0.69 22.69 -9.02
C LYS A 193 0.99 21.26 -9.43
N SER A 194 2.13 21.03 -10.07
CA SER A 194 2.65 19.68 -10.25
C SER A 194 3.04 19.10 -8.90
N ALA A 195 2.83 17.81 -8.70
CA ALA A 195 3.32 17.13 -7.50
C ALA A 195 4.84 17.26 -7.36
N ASP A 196 5.31 17.37 -6.12
CA ASP A 196 6.75 17.41 -5.82
C ASP A 196 7.40 16.03 -6.01
N LEU A 197 6.62 14.96 -5.80
CA LEU A 197 7.05 13.58 -6.03
C LEU A 197 5.92 12.79 -6.68
N ILE A 198 6.28 11.96 -7.65
CA ILE A 198 5.38 10.96 -8.25
C ILE A 198 6.05 9.59 -8.14
N SER A 199 5.38 8.66 -7.49
CA SER A 199 5.82 7.27 -7.36
C SER A 199 4.92 6.38 -8.21
N PHE A 200 5.48 5.82 -9.30
CA PHE A 200 4.76 4.94 -10.23
C PHE A 200 5.09 3.47 -10.01
N ASP A 201 4.12 2.62 -10.30
CA ASP A 201 4.35 1.21 -10.51
C ASP A 201 5.07 0.96 -11.85
N THR A 202 6.14 0.19 -11.80
CA THR A 202 6.93 -0.22 -12.97
C THR A 202 7.24 -1.72 -12.93
N THR A 203 6.35 -2.52 -12.37
CA THR A 203 6.54 -3.95 -12.10
C THR A 203 6.94 -4.74 -13.35
N CYS A 204 6.40 -4.42 -14.52
CA CYS A 204 6.68 -5.15 -15.76
C CYS A 204 7.98 -4.72 -16.46
N GLY A 205 8.54 -3.55 -16.15
CA GLY A 205 9.76 -3.04 -16.80
C GLY A 205 9.64 -2.99 -18.33
N GLU A 206 10.66 -3.49 -19.03
CA GLU A 206 10.70 -3.61 -20.50
C GLU A 206 10.16 -4.96 -21.01
N GLU A 207 9.58 -5.78 -20.16
CA GLU A 207 9.05 -7.08 -20.57
C GLU A 207 7.83 -6.94 -21.49
N ASP A 208 7.67 -7.91 -22.38
CA ASP A 208 6.52 -8.05 -23.27
C ASP A 208 5.22 -8.19 -22.44
N THR A 209 4.50 -7.10 -22.32
CA THR A 209 3.25 -7.00 -21.56
C THR A 209 2.16 -7.92 -22.14
N HIS A 210 2.25 -8.32 -23.42
CA HIS A 210 1.35 -9.30 -24.03
C HIS A 210 1.42 -10.65 -23.35
N LEU A 211 2.61 -11.16 -23.08
CA LEU A 211 2.78 -12.45 -22.41
C LEU A 211 2.20 -12.45 -20.99
N ARG A 212 2.39 -11.37 -20.25
CA ARG A 212 1.89 -11.24 -18.86
C ARG A 212 0.38 -11.04 -18.82
N GLY A 213 -0.19 -10.21 -19.68
CA GLY A 213 -1.64 -10.02 -19.78
C GLY A 213 -2.36 -11.33 -20.09
N THR A 214 -1.81 -12.14 -21.00
CA THR A 214 -2.35 -13.45 -21.33
C THR A 214 -2.24 -14.45 -20.17
N LEU A 215 -1.10 -14.46 -19.46
CA LEU A 215 -0.88 -15.36 -18.31
C LEU A 215 -1.74 -15.01 -17.09
N MET A 216 -2.05 -13.72 -16.90
CA MET A 216 -2.86 -13.23 -15.77
C MET A 216 -4.36 -13.17 -16.10
N GLY A 217 -4.77 -13.51 -17.32
CA GLY A 217 -6.18 -13.47 -17.73
C GLY A 217 -6.76 -12.07 -17.89
N PHE A 218 -5.92 -11.04 -17.94
CA PHE A 218 -6.35 -9.68 -18.24
C PHE A 218 -6.49 -9.51 -19.76
N PRO A 219 -7.57 -8.88 -20.24
CA PRO A 219 -7.67 -8.57 -21.67
C PRO A 219 -6.55 -7.59 -22.04
N VAL A 220 -5.77 -7.96 -23.04
CA VAL A 220 -4.82 -7.04 -23.68
C VAL A 220 -5.66 -6.16 -24.61
N GLU A 221 -5.91 -4.91 -24.23
CA GLU A 221 -6.55 -3.96 -25.13
C GLU A 221 -5.60 -3.65 -26.29
N GLY A 222 -6.00 -4.04 -27.50
CA GLY A 222 -5.33 -3.63 -28.74
C GLY A 222 -5.13 -4.70 -29.80
N ASP A 223 -6.18 -5.46 -30.15
CA ASP A 223 -6.32 -6.11 -31.45
C ASP A 223 -7.48 -5.47 -32.23
#